data_b1759a4036e4049cc3701aef05eaaa5d
#
_entry.id   b1759a4036e4049cc3701aef05eaaa5d
#
_cell.length_a   1.000
_cell.length_b   1.000
_cell.length_c   1.000
_cell.angle_alpha   90.00
_cell.angle_beta   90.00
_cell.angle_gamma   90.00
#
_symmetry.space_group_name_H-M   'P 1'
#
loop_
_entity.id
_entity.type
_entity.pdbx_description
1 polymer ?
#
loop_
_entity_poly.entity_id
_entity_poly.type
_entity_poly.pdbx_seq_one_letter_code
_entity_poly.pdbx_strand_id
1 'polypeptide(L)'
;MCIRDSYRSALTLRPEIEAGRLNVKASELDIDIARSGYIPTISLSAGIGSTNTNGNDFTFGEQIKQNWNNSLGVTVSVPIFNNRQTKSAVQKAKIQKQNSELDLLDNQKNLYKTIEGLWLDANSAQQRYVAAIEKLRSTQTSYDLIQEQFNLGMKNTVELLTEKNNLLNAQQETLQAKYMAILNTQLLKFYQGEQITL
;
A
#
# COMPACT_ATOMS: atom_id res chain seq x y z
N MET A 1 -16.63 18.53 -7.30
CA MET A 1 -15.81 17.31 -7.48
C MET A 1 -16.56 16.14 -6.87
N CYS A 2 -16.78 15.04 -7.60
CA CYS A 2 -17.62 13.93 -7.14
C CYS A 2 -16.71 12.81 -6.58
N ILE A 3 -16.98 12.31 -5.37
CA ILE A 3 -16.25 11.19 -4.73
C ILE A 3 -16.12 10.01 -5.69
N ARG A 4 -17.17 9.72 -6.46
CA ARG A 4 -17.20 8.61 -7.42
C ARG A 4 -16.17 8.74 -8.54
N ASP A 5 -15.93 9.95 -9.02
CA ASP A 5 -14.96 10.18 -10.11
C ASP A 5 -13.53 10.06 -9.59
N SER A 6 -13.26 10.59 -8.39
CA SER A 6 -11.99 10.42 -7.68
C SER A 6 -11.65 8.94 -7.44
N TYR A 7 -12.64 8.16 -7.02
CA TYR A 7 -12.46 6.72 -6.81
C TYR A 7 -12.19 5.96 -8.11
N ARG A 8 -12.91 6.29 -9.21
CA ARG A 8 -12.66 5.65 -10.51
C ARG A 8 -11.24 5.92 -11.03
N SER A 9 -10.77 7.15 -10.92
CA SER A 9 -9.40 7.50 -11.28
C SER A 9 -8.39 6.74 -10.41
N ALA A 10 -8.60 6.68 -9.10
CA ALA A 10 -7.74 5.97 -8.17
C ALA A 10 -7.68 4.45 -8.46
N LEU A 11 -8.78 3.81 -8.85
CA LEU A 11 -8.80 2.38 -9.21
C LEU A 11 -7.89 2.02 -10.39
N THR A 12 -7.60 2.99 -11.28
CA THR A 12 -6.73 2.78 -12.45
C THR A 12 -5.28 3.18 -12.19
N LEU A 13 -5.06 4.14 -11.28
CA LEU A 13 -3.74 4.73 -11.04
C LEU A 13 -3.00 4.12 -9.85
N ARG A 14 -3.72 3.53 -8.91
CA ARG A 14 -3.12 3.03 -7.67
C ARG A 14 -2.42 1.69 -7.86
N PRO A 15 -1.11 1.61 -7.56
CA PRO A 15 -0.32 0.39 -7.74
C PRO A 15 -0.79 -0.75 -6.83
N GLU A 16 -1.35 -0.45 -5.64
CA GLU A 16 -1.90 -1.45 -4.74
C GLU A 16 -3.09 -2.22 -5.34
N ILE A 17 -3.91 -1.58 -6.16
CA ILE A 17 -5.03 -2.23 -6.87
C ILE A 17 -4.50 -3.10 -8.02
N GLU A 18 -3.50 -2.61 -8.76
CA GLU A 18 -2.87 -3.41 -9.82
C GLU A 18 -2.12 -4.62 -9.24
N ALA A 19 -1.41 -4.44 -8.13
CA ALA A 19 -0.77 -5.54 -7.40
C ALA A 19 -1.82 -6.60 -6.96
N GLY A 20 -2.98 -6.17 -6.45
CA GLY A 20 -4.07 -7.07 -6.12
C GLY A 20 -4.59 -7.86 -7.33
N ARG A 21 -4.74 -7.20 -8.49
CA ARG A 21 -5.14 -7.88 -9.75
C ARG A 21 -4.10 -8.90 -10.23
N LEU A 22 -2.83 -8.56 -10.11
CA LEU A 22 -1.73 -9.47 -10.45
C LEU A 22 -1.67 -10.67 -9.51
N ASN A 23 -1.94 -10.48 -8.21
CA ASN A 23 -2.02 -11.57 -7.24
C ASN A 23 -3.17 -12.54 -7.56
N VAL A 24 -4.33 -12.03 -7.99
CA VAL A 24 -5.43 -12.89 -8.47
C VAL A 24 -5.00 -13.70 -9.69
N LYS A 25 -4.33 -13.09 -10.68
CA LYS A 25 -3.80 -13.82 -11.84
C LYS A 25 -2.74 -14.85 -11.45
N ALA A 26 -1.85 -14.54 -10.52
CA ALA A 26 -0.86 -15.49 -10.00
C ALA A 26 -1.56 -16.69 -9.35
N SER A 27 -2.55 -16.45 -8.49
CA SER A 27 -3.33 -17.53 -7.86
C SER A 27 -4.13 -18.35 -8.87
N GLU A 28 -4.50 -17.79 -10.03
CA GLU A 28 -5.11 -18.54 -11.12
C GLU A 28 -4.13 -19.51 -11.77
N LEU A 29 -2.90 -19.07 -12.02
CA LEU A 29 -1.81 -19.92 -12.53
C LEU A 29 -1.42 -21.02 -11.52
N ASP A 30 -1.53 -20.75 -10.22
CA ASP A 30 -1.29 -21.74 -9.18
C ASP A 30 -2.28 -22.93 -9.29
N ILE A 31 -3.49 -22.70 -9.78
CA ILE A 31 -4.44 -23.79 -10.06
C ILE A 31 -3.91 -24.67 -11.20
N ASP A 32 -3.34 -24.10 -12.24
CA ASP A 32 -2.79 -24.86 -13.37
C ASP A 32 -1.50 -25.57 -12.96
N ILE A 33 -0.67 -24.96 -12.12
CA ILE A 33 0.48 -25.62 -11.48
C ILE A 33 0.02 -26.82 -10.66
N ALA A 34 -1.02 -26.67 -9.83
CA ALA A 34 -1.56 -27.78 -9.06
C ALA A 34 -2.15 -28.90 -9.95
N ARG A 35 -2.75 -28.55 -11.10
CA ARG A 35 -3.26 -29.50 -12.10
C ARG A 35 -2.14 -30.28 -12.80
N SER A 36 -0.95 -29.71 -12.92
CA SER A 36 0.19 -30.38 -13.54
C SER A 36 0.58 -31.66 -12.82
N GLY A 37 0.20 -31.80 -11.53
CA GLY A 37 0.36 -33.06 -10.78
C GLY A 37 -0.44 -34.26 -11.32
N TYR A 38 -1.32 -34.08 -12.31
CA TYR A 38 -1.96 -35.15 -13.06
C TYR A 38 -1.19 -35.54 -14.34
N ILE A 39 -0.20 -34.74 -14.75
CA ILE A 39 0.53 -34.94 -16.01
C ILE A 39 1.85 -35.68 -15.70
N PRO A 40 2.31 -36.57 -16.60
CA PRO A 40 3.62 -37.20 -16.47
C PRO A 40 4.76 -36.17 -16.39
N THR A 41 5.76 -36.44 -15.56
CA THR A 41 6.98 -35.65 -15.47
C THR A 41 8.12 -36.36 -16.20
N ILE A 42 8.88 -35.60 -16.98
CA ILE A 42 10.08 -36.07 -17.68
C ILE A 42 11.27 -35.36 -17.06
N SER A 43 12.22 -36.14 -16.56
CA SER A 43 13.45 -35.65 -15.96
C SER A 43 14.66 -36.12 -16.78
N LEU A 44 15.56 -35.21 -17.11
CA LEU A 44 16.86 -35.50 -17.71
C LEU A 44 17.93 -35.32 -16.65
N SER A 45 18.75 -36.34 -16.44
CA SER A 45 19.89 -36.30 -15.51
C SER A 45 21.18 -36.60 -16.27
N ALA A 46 22.20 -35.81 -16.01
CA ALA A 46 23.56 -36.05 -16.48
C ALA A 46 24.49 -36.01 -15.26
N GLY A 47 25.33 -36.98 -15.15
CA GLY A 47 26.33 -37.09 -14.09
C GLY A 47 27.72 -37.42 -14.63
N ILE A 48 28.72 -36.78 -14.05
CA ILE A 48 30.13 -37.07 -14.27
C ILE A 48 30.72 -37.39 -12.90
N GLY A 49 31.37 -38.51 -12.77
CA GLY A 49 31.96 -38.95 -11.50
C GLY A 49 33.22 -39.74 -11.65
N SER A 50 34.06 -39.74 -10.63
CA SER A 50 35.15 -40.67 -10.45
C SER A 50 35.23 -41.05 -8.98
N THR A 51 35.56 -42.30 -8.72
CA THR A 51 35.63 -42.83 -7.35
C THR A 51 37.10 -43.12 -7.02
N ASN A 52 37.53 -42.64 -5.86
CA ASN A 52 38.83 -42.98 -5.29
C ASN A 52 38.62 -43.79 -4.01
N THR A 53 39.35 -44.89 -3.86
CA THR A 53 39.28 -45.77 -2.72
C THR A 53 40.66 -45.91 -2.09
N ASN A 54 40.79 -45.67 -0.79
CA ASN A 54 42.04 -45.90 -0.07
C ASN A 54 42.26 -47.41 0.14
N GLY A 55 43.52 -47.85 -0.01
CA GLY A 55 43.92 -49.25 0.19
C GLY A 55 44.17 -50.04 -1.07
N ASN A 56 44.23 -49.39 -2.26
CA ASN A 56 44.64 -49.99 -3.53
C ASN A 56 46.04 -49.52 -3.90
N ASP A 57 46.76 -50.36 -4.66
CA ASP A 57 48.14 -50.06 -5.16
C ASP A 57 48.23 -49.01 -6.27
N PHE A 58 47.07 -48.43 -6.67
CA PHE A 58 46.99 -47.42 -7.74
C PHE A 58 47.08 -46.01 -7.18
N THR A 59 47.86 -45.18 -7.88
CA THR A 59 48.01 -43.75 -7.61
C THR A 59 46.67 -43.01 -7.82
N PHE A 60 46.41 -41.95 -7.06
CA PHE A 60 45.18 -41.11 -7.17
C PHE A 60 44.85 -40.75 -8.62
N GLY A 61 45.82 -40.35 -9.42
CA GLY A 61 45.61 -39.97 -10.83
C GLY A 61 45.22 -41.17 -11.72
N GLU A 62 45.71 -42.36 -11.44
CA GLU A 62 45.32 -43.59 -12.13
C GLU A 62 43.91 -44.02 -11.77
N GLN A 63 43.54 -43.91 -10.51
CA GLN A 63 42.18 -44.23 -10.06
C GLN A 63 41.16 -43.30 -10.69
N ILE A 64 41.43 -41.98 -10.79
CA ILE A 64 40.53 -41.02 -11.48
C ILE A 64 40.35 -41.41 -12.95
N LYS A 65 41.39 -41.79 -13.65
CA LYS A 65 41.30 -42.20 -15.07
C LYS A 65 40.55 -43.51 -15.28
N GLN A 66 40.79 -44.49 -14.40
CA GLN A 66 40.17 -45.81 -14.50
C GLN A 66 38.70 -45.82 -14.03
N ASN A 67 38.37 -45.01 -13.03
CA ASN A 67 37.02 -44.94 -12.46
C ASN A 67 36.19 -43.81 -13.03
N TRP A 68 36.59 -43.19 -14.14
CA TRP A 68 35.83 -42.16 -14.80
C TRP A 68 34.52 -42.71 -15.34
N ASN A 69 33.43 -42.14 -14.91
CA ASN A 69 32.11 -42.61 -15.26
C ASN A 69 31.25 -41.42 -15.71
N ASN A 70 30.59 -41.55 -16.83
CA ASN A 70 29.62 -40.64 -17.36
C ASN A 70 28.26 -41.33 -17.38
N SER A 71 27.26 -40.67 -16.82
CA SER A 71 25.90 -41.18 -16.85
C SER A 71 24.95 -40.16 -17.46
N LEU A 72 24.09 -40.60 -18.33
CA LEU A 72 22.99 -39.84 -18.91
C LEU A 72 21.73 -40.66 -18.72
N GLY A 73 20.75 -40.09 -18.04
CA GLY A 73 19.48 -40.75 -17.74
C GLY A 73 18.29 -39.90 -18.13
N VAL A 74 17.27 -40.55 -18.70
CA VAL A 74 15.94 -39.97 -18.92
C VAL A 74 14.96 -40.76 -18.08
N THR A 75 14.23 -40.08 -17.20
CA THR A 75 13.23 -40.73 -16.35
C THR A 75 11.85 -40.15 -16.67
N VAL A 76 10.89 -40.97 -17.01
CA VAL A 76 9.49 -40.60 -17.18
C VAL A 76 8.69 -41.15 -16.01
N SER A 77 8.06 -40.27 -15.24
CA SER A 77 7.22 -40.62 -14.09
C SER A 77 5.77 -40.32 -14.36
N VAL A 78 4.91 -41.34 -14.37
CA VAL A 78 3.47 -41.26 -14.61
C VAL A 78 2.71 -41.50 -13.31
N PRO A 79 2.06 -40.49 -12.72
CA PRO A 79 1.30 -40.68 -11.46
C PRO A 79 -0.03 -41.43 -11.76
N ILE A 80 -0.13 -42.73 -11.40
CA ILE A 80 -1.36 -43.51 -11.56
C ILE A 80 -2.28 -43.28 -10.37
N PHE A 81 -1.73 -43.28 -9.16
CA PHE A 81 -2.46 -43.09 -7.93
C PHE A 81 -1.60 -42.31 -6.92
N ASN A 82 -2.10 -41.16 -6.48
CA ASN A 82 -1.39 -40.27 -5.54
C ASN A 82 -2.21 -39.96 -4.26
N ASN A 83 -3.03 -40.89 -3.83
CA ASN A 83 -3.84 -40.77 -2.61
C ASN A 83 -4.64 -39.43 -2.54
N ARG A 84 -5.18 -38.98 -3.67
CA ARG A 84 -5.92 -37.71 -3.84
C ARG A 84 -5.12 -36.44 -3.55
N GLN A 85 -3.80 -36.49 -3.42
CA GLN A 85 -2.96 -35.32 -3.12
C GLN A 85 -3.14 -34.23 -4.17
N THR A 86 -3.07 -34.56 -5.47
CA THR A 86 -3.28 -33.58 -6.56
C THR A 86 -4.68 -32.99 -6.53
N LYS A 87 -5.72 -33.78 -6.27
CA LYS A 87 -7.09 -33.29 -6.15
C LYS A 87 -7.22 -32.28 -5.01
N SER A 88 -6.64 -32.59 -3.86
CA SER A 88 -6.64 -31.70 -2.69
C SER A 88 -5.83 -30.43 -2.95
N ALA A 89 -4.68 -30.54 -3.63
CA ALA A 89 -3.86 -29.38 -4.04
C ALA A 89 -4.64 -28.43 -4.96
N VAL A 90 -5.34 -28.96 -5.97
CA VAL A 90 -6.19 -28.17 -6.86
C VAL A 90 -7.32 -27.47 -6.11
N GLN A 91 -7.98 -28.16 -5.16
CA GLN A 91 -9.03 -27.55 -4.35
C GLN A 91 -8.48 -26.43 -3.45
N LYS A 92 -7.31 -26.65 -2.82
CA LYS A 92 -6.62 -25.64 -2.02
C LYS A 92 -6.24 -24.42 -2.86
N ALA A 93 -5.70 -24.63 -4.07
CA ALA A 93 -5.36 -23.53 -4.99
C ALA A 93 -6.61 -22.72 -5.41
N LYS A 94 -7.76 -23.38 -5.65
CA LYS A 94 -9.03 -22.70 -5.94
C LYS A 94 -9.50 -21.81 -4.78
N ILE A 95 -9.41 -22.33 -3.55
CA ILE A 95 -9.75 -21.53 -2.35
C ILE A 95 -8.79 -20.36 -2.21
N GLN A 96 -7.49 -20.55 -2.48
CA GLN A 96 -6.51 -19.49 -2.44
C GLN A 96 -6.82 -18.38 -3.47
N LYS A 97 -7.25 -18.75 -4.70
CA LYS A 97 -7.72 -17.77 -5.68
C LYS A 97 -8.92 -16.97 -5.16
N GLN A 98 -9.90 -17.64 -4.54
CA GLN A 98 -11.05 -16.95 -3.95
C GLN A 98 -10.64 -15.97 -2.84
N ASN A 99 -9.68 -16.36 -1.99
CA ASN A 99 -9.14 -15.47 -0.97
C ASN A 99 -8.47 -14.24 -1.62
N SER A 100 -7.65 -14.43 -2.65
CA SER A 100 -7.01 -13.31 -3.38
C SER A 100 -8.05 -12.38 -4.04
N GLU A 101 -9.17 -12.90 -4.53
CA GLU A 101 -10.28 -12.10 -5.07
C GLU A 101 -10.98 -11.27 -3.98
N LEU A 102 -11.17 -11.86 -2.79
CA LEU A 102 -11.74 -11.16 -1.63
C LEU A 102 -10.78 -10.08 -1.10
N ASP A 103 -9.48 -10.36 -1.04
CA ASP A 103 -8.46 -9.39 -0.65
C ASP A 103 -8.43 -8.19 -1.62
N LEU A 104 -8.54 -8.43 -2.94
CA LEU A 104 -8.66 -7.36 -3.92
C LEU A 104 -9.92 -6.52 -3.68
N LEU A 105 -11.06 -7.15 -3.42
CA LEU A 105 -12.31 -6.46 -3.13
C LEU A 105 -12.20 -5.64 -1.84
N ASP A 106 -11.55 -6.17 -0.81
CA ASP A 106 -11.32 -5.45 0.45
C ASP A 106 -10.41 -4.23 0.24
N ASN A 107 -9.32 -4.38 -0.50
CA ASN A 107 -8.46 -3.27 -0.89
C ASN A 107 -9.21 -2.17 -1.65
N GLN A 108 -10.12 -2.54 -2.56
CA GLN A 108 -10.97 -1.59 -3.28
C GLN A 108 -11.93 -0.85 -2.34
N LYS A 109 -12.53 -1.54 -1.37
CA LYS A 109 -13.41 -0.92 -0.36
C LYS A 109 -12.64 0.01 0.57
N ASN A 110 -11.46 -0.39 1.00
CA ASN A 110 -10.60 0.42 1.84
C ASN A 110 -10.13 1.68 1.10
N LEU A 111 -9.80 1.58 -0.19
CA LEU A 111 -9.49 2.73 -1.02
C LEU A 111 -10.68 3.69 -1.13
N TYR A 112 -11.90 3.17 -1.34
CA TYR A 112 -13.12 3.99 -1.36
C TYR A 112 -13.32 4.74 -0.05
N LYS A 113 -13.23 4.03 1.08
CA LYS A 113 -13.35 4.61 2.44
C LYS A 113 -12.31 5.70 2.69
N THR A 114 -11.07 5.47 2.25
CA THR A 114 -9.98 6.46 2.38
C THR A 114 -10.29 7.73 1.59
N ILE A 115 -10.72 7.60 0.33
CA ILE A 115 -11.07 8.75 -0.52
C ILE A 115 -12.27 9.51 0.04
N GLU A 116 -13.29 8.80 0.53
CA GLU A 116 -14.46 9.40 1.18
C GLU A 116 -14.06 10.18 2.44
N GLY A 117 -13.20 9.59 3.29
CA GLY A 117 -12.66 10.27 4.47
C GLY A 117 -11.88 11.53 4.10
N LEU A 118 -10.97 11.46 3.14
CA LEU A 118 -10.21 12.62 2.67
C LEU A 118 -11.07 13.72 2.08
N TRP A 119 -12.16 13.36 1.39
CA TRP A 119 -13.11 14.34 0.87
C TRP A 119 -13.85 15.06 2.01
N LEU A 120 -14.32 14.32 3.01
CA LEU A 120 -14.97 14.88 4.20
C LEU A 120 -14.01 15.78 4.98
N ASP A 121 -12.76 15.34 5.16
CA ASP A 121 -11.74 16.11 5.86
C ASP A 121 -11.39 17.40 5.12
N ALA A 122 -11.26 17.35 3.79
CA ALA A 122 -10.99 18.53 2.98
C ALA A 122 -12.15 19.55 3.08
N ASN A 123 -13.40 19.08 3.00
CA ASN A 123 -14.58 19.93 3.13
C ASN A 123 -14.69 20.53 4.54
N SER A 124 -14.47 19.73 5.58
CA SER A 124 -14.49 20.18 6.99
C SER A 124 -13.37 21.20 7.26
N ALA A 125 -12.15 20.94 6.77
CA ALA A 125 -11.03 21.86 6.93
C ALA A 125 -11.26 23.19 6.22
N GLN A 126 -11.88 23.18 5.03
CA GLN A 126 -12.27 24.38 4.30
C GLN A 126 -13.28 25.21 5.10
N GLN A 127 -14.29 24.57 5.67
CA GLN A 127 -15.29 25.28 6.49
C GLN A 127 -14.68 25.86 7.76
N ARG A 128 -13.78 25.12 8.42
CA ARG A 128 -13.02 25.60 9.59
C ARG A 128 -12.17 26.81 9.25
N TYR A 129 -11.52 26.82 8.09
CA TYR A 129 -10.71 27.95 7.65
C TYR A 129 -11.58 29.21 7.44
N VAL A 130 -12.74 29.07 6.78
CA VAL A 130 -13.69 30.19 6.60
C VAL A 130 -14.15 30.74 7.97
N ALA A 131 -14.54 29.87 8.90
CA ALA A 131 -14.96 30.28 10.24
C ALA A 131 -13.81 30.96 11.03
N ALA A 132 -12.57 30.48 10.90
CA ALA A 132 -11.41 31.07 11.54
C ALA A 132 -11.11 32.49 11.00
N ILE A 133 -11.30 32.73 9.70
CA ILE A 133 -11.16 34.07 9.12
C ILE A 133 -12.17 35.03 9.72
N GLU A 134 -13.44 34.63 9.83
CA GLU A 134 -14.48 35.50 10.41
C GLU A 134 -14.24 35.76 11.91
N LYS A 135 -13.78 34.75 12.65
CA LYS A 135 -13.35 34.88 14.02
C LYS A 135 -12.21 35.88 14.16
N LEU A 136 -11.17 35.76 13.31
CA LEU A 136 -10.03 36.68 13.31
C LEU A 136 -10.49 38.11 13.06
N ARG A 137 -11.37 38.31 12.06
CA ARG A 137 -11.92 39.62 11.72
C ARG A 137 -12.66 40.25 12.92
N SER A 138 -13.55 39.48 13.59
CA SER A 138 -14.28 39.97 14.74
C SER A 138 -13.36 40.30 15.91
N THR A 139 -12.36 39.42 16.19
CA THR A 139 -11.40 39.63 17.28
C THR A 139 -10.50 40.85 16.99
N GLN A 140 -10.10 41.06 15.73
CA GLN A 140 -9.35 42.24 15.36
C GLN A 140 -10.15 43.54 15.64
N THR A 141 -11.42 43.57 15.23
CA THR A 141 -12.30 44.71 15.52
C THR A 141 -12.47 44.97 17.03
N SER A 142 -12.62 43.89 17.82
CA SER A 142 -12.68 43.98 19.29
C SER A 142 -11.40 44.55 19.88
N TYR A 143 -10.26 44.07 19.42
CA TYR A 143 -8.96 44.56 19.89
C TYR A 143 -8.77 46.05 19.57
N ASP A 144 -9.08 46.45 18.35
CA ASP A 144 -8.95 47.85 17.91
C ASP A 144 -9.83 48.79 18.77
N LEU A 145 -11.08 48.36 19.05
CA LEU A 145 -11.98 49.11 19.93
C LEU A 145 -11.45 49.24 21.38
N ILE A 146 -10.98 48.14 21.95
CA ILE A 146 -10.42 48.12 23.31
C ILE A 146 -9.13 48.98 23.38
N GLN A 147 -8.32 48.96 22.32
CA GLN A 147 -7.12 49.77 22.24
C GLN A 147 -7.45 51.27 22.21
N GLU A 148 -8.47 51.68 21.46
CA GLU A 148 -8.93 53.08 21.47
C GLU A 148 -9.48 53.49 22.84
N GLN A 149 -10.32 52.64 23.47
CA GLN A 149 -10.84 52.88 24.82
C GLN A 149 -9.74 52.97 25.87
N PHE A 150 -8.70 52.16 25.73
CA PHE A 150 -7.52 52.22 26.60
C PHE A 150 -6.77 53.53 26.45
N ASN A 151 -6.58 54.00 25.23
CA ASN A 151 -5.93 55.30 24.92
C ASN A 151 -6.72 56.48 25.50
N LEU A 152 -8.05 56.36 25.58
CA LEU A 152 -8.94 57.34 26.22
C LEU A 152 -9.02 57.20 27.74
N GLY A 153 -8.30 56.26 28.34
CA GLY A 153 -8.32 55.97 29.79
C GLY A 153 -9.58 55.27 30.31
N MET A 154 -10.43 54.76 29.40
CA MET A 154 -11.69 54.08 29.72
C MET A 154 -11.53 52.60 30.05
N LYS A 155 -10.40 52.01 29.68
CA LYS A 155 -10.06 50.59 29.90
C LYS A 155 -8.75 50.41 30.61
N ASN A 156 -8.53 49.28 31.27
CA ASN A 156 -7.31 48.98 31.99
C ASN A 156 -6.36 48.08 31.16
N THR A 157 -5.09 48.00 31.61
CA THR A 157 -4.07 47.22 30.89
C THR A 157 -4.38 45.73 30.83
N VAL A 158 -5.10 45.17 31.82
CA VAL A 158 -5.45 43.73 31.84
C VAL A 158 -6.45 43.42 30.73
N GLU A 159 -7.43 44.30 30.52
CA GLU A 159 -8.42 44.13 29.43
C GLU A 159 -7.74 44.23 28.05
N LEU A 160 -6.84 45.20 27.87
CA LEU A 160 -6.09 45.30 26.61
C LEU A 160 -5.21 44.06 26.34
N LEU A 161 -4.50 43.59 27.36
CA LEU A 161 -3.68 42.36 27.22
C LEU A 161 -4.52 41.11 26.94
N THR A 162 -5.69 41.01 27.55
CA THR A 162 -6.63 39.92 27.29
C THR A 162 -7.06 39.90 25.83
N GLU A 163 -7.51 41.04 25.30
CA GLU A 163 -7.92 41.12 23.89
C GLU A 163 -6.75 40.93 22.93
N LYS A 164 -5.54 41.39 23.27
CA LYS A 164 -4.34 41.10 22.49
C LYS A 164 -4.04 39.61 22.43
N ASN A 165 -4.16 38.89 23.54
CA ASN A 165 -4.00 37.44 23.58
C ASN A 165 -5.09 36.73 22.75
N ASN A 166 -6.35 37.18 22.82
CA ASN A 166 -7.44 36.67 22.00
C ASN A 166 -7.14 36.83 20.51
N LEU A 167 -6.61 37.99 20.10
CA LEU A 167 -6.21 38.27 18.73
C LEU A 167 -5.08 37.35 18.27
N LEU A 168 -4.03 37.20 19.08
CA LEU A 168 -2.91 36.29 18.76
C LEU A 168 -3.38 34.84 18.61
N ASN A 169 -4.26 34.37 19.48
CA ASN A 169 -4.85 33.05 19.38
C ASN A 169 -5.69 32.88 18.10
N ALA A 170 -6.49 33.90 17.74
CA ALA A 170 -7.29 33.87 16.51
C ALA A 170 -6.39 33.87 15.25
N GLN A 171 -5.29 34.61 15.26
CA GLN A 171 -4.28 34.59 14.17
C GLN A 171 -3.64 33.22 14.03
N GLN A 172 -3.22 32.60 15.13
CA GLN A 172 -2.64 31.27 15.13
C GLN A 172 -3.63 30.19 14.64
N GLU A 173 -4.90 30.26 15.12
CA GLU A 173 -5.95 29.34 14.70
C GLU A 173 -6.24 29.47 13.19
N THR A 174 -6.29 30.70 12.66
CA THR A 174 -6.49 30.95 11.24
C THR A 174 -5.36 30.39 10.39
N LEU A 175 -4.10 30.59 10.84
CA LEU A 175 -2.93 30.06 10.15
C LEU A 175 -2.94 28.53 10.13
N GLN A 176 -3.24 27.91 11.26
CA GLN A 176 -3.35 26.46 11.38
C GLN A 176 -4.48 25.90 10.49
N ALA A 177 -5.66 26.52 10.54
CA ALA A 177 -6.79 26.11 9.70
C ALA A 177 -6.48 26.24 8.21
N LYS A 178 -5.76 27.29 7.78
CA LYS A 178 -5.30 27.49 6.40
C LYS A 178 -4.45 26.33 5.92
N TYR A 179 -3.40 26.00 6.68
CA TYR A 179 -2.50 24.90 6.28
C TYR A 179 -3.15 23.52 6.32
N MET A 180 -4.08 23.29 7.25
CA MET A 180 -4.87 22.06 7.29
C MET A 180 -5.79 21.94 6.07
N ALA A 181 -6.42 23.04 5.64
CA ALA A 181 -7.24 23.04 4.42
C ALA A 181 -6.40 22.76 3.16
N ILE A 182 -5.21 23.36 3.06
CA ILE A 182 -4.28 23.09 1.96
C ILE A 182 -3.84 21.62 1.97
N LEU A 183 -3.39 21.11 3.13
CA LEU A 183 -2.93 19.72 3.25
C LEU A 183 -4.00 18.70 2.83
N ASN A 184 -5.20 18.82 3.38
CA ASN A 184 -6.29 17.87 3.09
C ASN A 184 -6.72 17.94 1.61
N THR A 185 -6.71 19.14 1.02
CA THR A 185 -6.99 19.31 -0.41
C THR A 185 -5.91 18.66 -1.28
N GLN A 186 -4.63 18.82 -0.94
CA GLN A 186 -3.53 18.21 -1.68
C GLN A 186 -3.50 16.67 -1.51
N LEU A 187 -3.82 16.15 -0.33
CA LEU A 187 -3.96 14.70 -0.12
C LEU A 187 -5.08 14.12 -1.01
N LEU A 188 -6.23 14.79 -1.09
CA LEU A 188 -7.31 14.36 -1.98
C LEU A 188 -6.88 14.34 -3.45
N LYS A 189 -6.18 15.38 -3.92
CA LYS A 189 -5.63 15.46 -5.28
C LYS A 189 -4.61 14.35 -5.55
N PHE A 190 -3.73 14.06 -4.59
CA PHE A 190 -2.76 12.96 -4.70
C PHE A 190 -3.44 11.61 -4.93
N TYR A 191 -4.55 11.33 -4.24
CA TYR A 191 -5.32 10.11 -4.47
C TYR A 191 -6.04 10.10 -5.84
N GLN A 192 -6.19 11.24 -6.48
CA GLN A 192 -6.70 11.37 -7.86
C GLN A 192 -5.61 11.24 -8.92
N GLY A 193 -4.34 11.16 -8.51
CA GLY A 193 -3.18 11.05 -9.41
C GLY A 193 -2.60 12.41 -9.84
N GLU A 194 -3.04 13.52 -9.22
CA GLU A 194 -2.44 14.82 -9.46
C GLU A 194 -1.13 14.96 -8.65
N GLN A 195 -0.17 15.72 -9.18
CA GLN A 195 1.06 16.04 -8.46
C GLN A 195 0.76 16.98 -7.30
N ILE A 196 1.42 16.74 -6.16
CA ILE A 196 1.36 17.65 -5.01
C ILE A 196 2.10 18.93 -5.37
N THR A 197 1.38 20.05 -5.46
CA THR A 197 1.94 21.41 -5.61
C THR A 197 1.63 22.19 -4.34
N LEU A 198 2.66 22.66 -3.65
CA LEU A 198 2.56 23.52 -2.44
C LEU A 198 2.43 25.00 -2.85
#